data_a857f4540bb400dcf8d1f83ff23336b8
#
_entry.id   a857f4540bb400dcf8d1f83ff23336b8
#
_cell.length_a   1.000
_cell.length_b   1.000
_cell.length_c   1.000
_cell.angle_alpha   90.00
_cell.angle_beta   90.00
_cell.angle_gamma   90.00
#
_symmetry.space_group_name_H-M   'P 1'
#
loop_
_entity.id
_entity.type
_entity.pdbx_description
1 polymer ?
#
loop_
_entity_poly.entity_id
_entity_poly.type
_entity_poly.pdbx_seq_one_letter_code
_entity_poly.pdbx_strand_id
1 'polypeptide(L)'
;MPSSLSAAPPTAFHAAAAPPAIDVMFAVTSAWTVCLAVTLHSLARHSNPERNYRLWVVHDGLEEENMQELDKAVSGYPNATLQFMTIPGKLEQMLRRRDVKRFSALAYARLLAPSLFPRHSRIVYLDADTVLYADVAELYDTDLCGAAVGAVRDTAVLSSLVAGYPRRQLRKLQPLGLHDPFHYFNSGVLVLDLDRMREEDAEVRLLHVIEEHNELLE
;
A
#
# COMPACT_ATOMS: atom_id res chain seq x y z
N MET A 1 37.89 -5.78 61.33
CA MET A 1 37.57 -4.92 60.15
C MET A 1 36.70 -5.69 59.19
N PRO A 2 35.38 -5.48 59.14
CA PRO A 2 34.54 -6.16 58.13
C PRO A 2 34.59 -5.35 56.82
N SER A 3 34.89 -6.05 55.70
CA SER A 3 34.91 -5.54 54.34
C SER A 3 33.50 -5.28 53.85
N SER A 4 33.26 -4.03 53.40
CA SER A 4 32.02 -3.58 52.79
C SER A 4 31.90 -4.14 51.36
N LEU A 5 30.93 -5.04 51.16
CA LEU A 5 30.49 -5.46 49.85
C LEU A 5 29.69 -4.29 49.22
N SER A 6 30.27 -3.62 48.20
CA SER A 6 29.59 -2.67 47.38
C SER A 6 28.61 -3.42 46.44
N ALA A 7 27.33 -3.22 46.64
CA ALA A 7 26.31 -3.74 45.71
C ALA A 7 26.34 -2.91 44.41
N ALA A 8 26.49 -3.61 43.26
CA ALA A 8 26.36 -2.97 41.95
C ALA A 8 24.92 -2.43 41.76
N PRO A 9 24.75 -1.28 41.08
CA PRO A 9 23.41 -0.74 40.82
C PRO A 9 22.62 -1.67 39.87
N PRO A 10 21.29 -1.79 40.04
CA PRO A 10 20.46 -2.62 39.18
C PRO A 10 20.57 -2.13 37.74
N THR A 11 20.88 -3.06 36.84
CA THR A 11 20.84 -2.86 35.39
C THR A 11 19.46 -2.32 35.00
N ALA A 12 19.43 -1.11 34.47
CA ALA A 12 18.20 -0.54 33.93
C ALA A 12 17.68 -1.46 32.81
N PHE A 13 16.52 -2.03 33.04
CA PHE A 13 15.77 -2.70 31.97
C PHE A 13 15.45 -1.62 30.93
N HIS A 14 16.12 -1.65 29.81
CA HIS A 14 15.69 -0.91 28.64
C HIS A 14 14.37 -1.54 28.22
N ALA A 15 13.28 -0.82 28.44
CA ALA A 15 12.00 -1.18 27.85
C ALA A 15 12.25 -1.26 26.33
N ALA A 16 12.04 -2.44 25.75
CA ALA A 16 12.13 -2.60 24.31
C ALA A 16 11.20 -1.55 23.66
N ALA A 17 11.71 -0.79 22.71
CA ALA A 17 10.89 0.17 21.99
C ALA A 17 9.69 -0.58 21.40
N ALA A 18 8.49 -0.01 21.54
CA ALA A 18 7.29 -0.60 20.95
C ALA A 18 7.53 -0.85 19.45
N PRO A 19 7.11 -1.98 18.92
CA PRO A 19 7.31 -2.28 17.51
C PRO A 19 6.68 -1.17 16.65
N PRO A 20 7.29 -0.84 15.49
CA PRO A 20 6.78 0.21 14.62
C PRO A 20 5.33 -0.09 14.20
N ALA A 21 4.53 0.95 14.02
CA ALA A 21 3.17 0.79 13.54
C ALA A 21 3.16 0.24 12.11
N ILE A 22 2.18 -0.58 11.80
CA ILE A 22 1.92 -1.12 10.47
C ILE A 22 1.17 -0.06 9.68
N ASP A 23 1.77 0.46 8.64
CA ASP A 23 1.15 1.43 7.74
C ASP A 23 0.47 0.72 6.58
N VAL A 24 -0.82 0.98 6.38
CA VAL A 24 -1.61 0.43 5.27
C VAL A 24 -2.30 1.58 4.55
N MET A 25 -2.17 1.63 3.23
CA MET A 25 -2.73 2.66 2.37
C MET A 25 -3.83 2.08 1.49
N PHE A 26 -4.91 2.82 1.38
CA PHE A 26 -6.02 2.58 0.46
C PHE A 26 -6.23 3.82 -0.40
N ALA A 27 -6.73 3.63 -1.64
CA ALA A 27 -7.14 4.73 -2.50
C ALA A 27 -8.61 4.50 -2.92
N VAL A 28 -9.50 5.47 -2.63
CA VAL A 28 -10.94 5.25 -2.76
C VAL A 28 -11.68 6.51 -3.23
N THR A 29 -12.67 6.31 -4.13
CA THR A 29 -13.71 7.28 -4.44
C THR A 29 -14.95 7.00 -3.59
N SER A 30 -15.89 7.96 -3.51
CA SER A 30 -17.16 7.80 -2.78
C SER A 30 -17.93 6.54 -3.17
N ALA A 31 -17.88 6.13 -4.44
CA ALA A 31 -18.57 4.95 -4.94
C ALA A 31 -18.08 3.63 -4.31
N TRP A 32 -16.87 3.59 -3.77
CA TRP A 32 -16.25 2.39 -3.20
C TRP A 32 -16.17 2.39 -1.68
N THR A 33 -16.79 3.36 -1.02
CA THR A 33 -16.79 3.50 0.45
C THR A 33 -17.28 2.24 1.15
N VAL A 34 -18.36 1.62 0.66
CA VAL A 34 -18.92 0.39 1.26
C VAL A 34 -17.93 -0.78 1.14
N CYS A 35 -17.28 -0.92 0.00
CA CYS A 35 -16.24 -1.96 -0.18
C CYS A 35 -15.09 -1.73 0.80
N LEU A 36 -14.61 -0.48 0.90
CA LEU A 36 -13.54 -0.14 1.84
C LEU A 36 -13.94 -0.40 3.29
N ALA A 37 -15.17 -0.13 3.69
CA ALA A 37 -15.64 -0.44 5.05
C ALA A 37 -15.52 -1.93 5.37
N VAL A 38 -15.84 -2.81 4.41
CA VAL A 38 -15.66 -4.27 4.55
C VAL A 38 -14.18 -4.63 4.65
N THR A 39 -13.35 -4.04 3.81
CA THR A 39 -11.89 -4.24 3.82
C THR A 39 -11.30 -3.83 5.18
N LEU A 40 -11.61 -2.63 5.66
CA LEU A 40 -11.15 -2.09 6.95
C LEU A 40 -11.60 -2.96 8.12
N HIS A 41 -12.88 -3.37 8.13
CA HIS A 41 -13.39 -4.25 9.18
C HIS A 41 -12.69 -5.61 9.18
N SER A 42 -12.50 -6.22 7.99
CA SER A 42 -11.80 -7.51 7.88
C SER A 42 -10.34 -7.40 8.32
N LEU A 43 -9.65 -6.29 7.99
CA LEU A 43 -8.29 -6.02 8.43
C LEU A 43 -8.22 -5.90 9.95
N ALA A 44 -9.05 -5.03 10.54
CA ALA A 44 -9.06 -4.76 11.96
C ALA A 44 -9.40 -6.04 12.77
N ARG A 45 -10.35 -6.85 12.27
CA ARG A 45 -10.73 -8.13 12.89
C ARG A 45 -9.59 -9.15 12.97
N HIS A 46 -8.68 -9.14 12.01
CA HIS A 46 -7.54 -10.08 11.96
C HIS A 46 -6.23 -9.45 12.43
N SER A 47 -6.25 -8.20 12.90
CA SER A 47 -5.08 -7.50 13.40
C SER A 47 -4.59 -8.10 14.72
N ASN A 48 -3.27 -8.19 14.90
CA ASN A 48 -2.66 -8.58 16.17
C ASN A 48 -2.86 -7.46 17.22
N PRO A 49 -3.50 -7.72 18.36
CA PRO A 49 -3.75 -6.68 19.39
C PRO A 49 -2.49 -6.09 20.01
N GLU A 50 -1.32 -6.75 19.85
CA GLU A 50 -0.03 -6.25 20.32
C GLU A 50 0.68 -5.32 19.32
N ARG A 51 0.13 -5.15 18.13
CA ARG A 51 0.65 -4.27 17.07
C ARG A 51 -0.30 -3.11 16.83
N ASN A 52 0.23 -1.96 16.43
CA ASN A 52 -0.56 -0.79 16.06
C ASN A 52 -0.64 -0.65 14.54
N TYR A 53 -1.82 -0.31 14.03
CA TYR A 53 -2.10 -0.16 12.60
C TYR A 53 -2.53 1.27 12.31
N ARG A 54 -1.88 1.90 11.34
CA ARG A 54 -2.27 3.20 10.78
C ARG A 54 -2.83 2.96 9.39
N LEU A 55 -4.12 3.23 9.25
CA LEU A 55 -4.89 2.97 8.04
C LEU A 55 -5.11 4.30 7.31
N TRP A 56 -4.45 4.48 6.20
CA TRP A 56 -4.42 5.72 5.43
C TRP A 56 -5.39 5.62 4.25
N VAL A 57 -6.43 6.44 4.25
CA VAL A 57 -7.42 6.53 3.16
C VAL A 57 -7.10 7.74 2.31
N VAL A 58 -6.56 7.50 1.12
CA VAL A 58 -6.33 8.53 0.09
C VAL A 58 -7.61 8.67 -0.74
N HIS A 59 -8.14 9.89 -0.86
CA HIS A 59 -9.40 10.14 -1.53
C HIS A 59 -9.39 11.44 -2.35
N ASP A 60 -10.38 11.59 -3.23
CA ASP A 60 -10.57 12.74 -4.12
C ASP A 60 -11.74 13.65 -3.70
N GLY A 61 -12.19 13.53 -2.45
CA GLY A 61 -13.29 14.35 -1.91
C GLY A 61 -14.40 13.50 -1.30
N LEU A 62 -14.05 12.61 -0.35
CA LEU A 62 -15.07 11.92 0.44
C LEU A 62 -15.86 12.92 1.30
N GLU A 63 -17.18 12.74 1.34
CA GLU A 63 -18.06 13.48 2.22
C GLU A 63 -17.86 13.02 3.67
N GLU A 64 -18.17 13.91 4.62
CA GLU A 64 -18.02 13.65 6.06
C GLU A 64 -18.78 12.40 6.51
N GLU A 65 -19.97 12.16 5.96
CA GLU A 65 -20.80 10.98 6.24
C GLU A 65 -20.07 9.68 5.87
N ASN A 66 -19.41 9.66 4.71
CA ASN A 66 -18.62 8.52 4.26
C ASN A 66 -17.41 8.28 5.17
N MET A 67 -16.74 9.33 5.61
CA MET A 67 -15.62 9.23 6.55
C MET A 67 -16.06 8.66 7.90
N GLN A 68 -17.20 9.11 8.42
CA GLN A 68 -17.78 8.61 9.66
C GLN A 68 -18.20 7.13 9.56
N GLU A 69 -18.68 6.70 8.40
CA GLU A 69 -18.99 5.28 8.17
C GLU A 69 -17.74 4.40 8.15
N LEU A 70 -16.66 4.88 7.56
CA LEU A 70 -15.37 4.18 7.58
C LEU A 70 -14.78 4.13 8.99
N ASP A 71 -14.89 5.20 9.77
CA ASP A 71 -14.47 5.22 11.19
C ASP A 71 -15.22 4.18 12.02
N LYS A 72 -16.53 4.02 11.79
CA LYS A 72 -17.33 3.00 12.48
C LYS A 72 -16.83 1.58 12.19
N ALA A 73 -16.30 1.32 10.98
CA ALA A 73 -15.82 0.01 10.61
C ALA A 73 -14.62 -0.46 11.47
N VAL A 74 -13.84 0.49 12.03
CA VAL A 74 -12.66 0.21 12.87
C VAL A 74 -12.82 0.60 14.33
N SER A 75 -13.91 1.25 14.72
CA SER A 75 -14.11 1.83 16.06
C SER A 75 -14.04 0.82 17.22
N GLY A 76 -14.29 -0.46 16.96
CA GLY A 76 -14.16 -1.56 17.93
C GLY A 76 -12.73 -2.07 18.15
N TYR A 77 -11.73 -1.52 17.45
CA TYR A 77 -10.36 -2.02 17.42
C TYR A 77 -9.39 -0.90 17.85
N PRO A 78 -9.01 -0.82 19.15
CA PRO A 78 -8.24 0.29 19.69
C PRO A 78 -6.80 0.37 19.16
N ASN A 79 -6.31 -0.70 18.55
CA ASN A 79 -5.00 -0.80 17.92
C ASN A 79 -4.98 -0.38 16.45
N ALA A 80 -6.15 -0.03 15.86
CA ALA A 80 -6.28 0.46 14.49
C ALA A 80 -6.73 1.93 14.49
N THR A 81 -5.99 2.79 13.80
CA THR A 81 -6.33 4.21 13.65
C THR A 81 -6.52 4.54 12.19
N LEU A 82 -7.64 5.18 11.84
CA LEU A 82 -7.96 5.61 10.49
C LEU A 82 -7.53 7.06 10.29
N GLN A 83 -6.95 7.36 9.13
CA GLN A 83 -6.54 8.70 8.75
C GLN A 83 -6.92 8.97 7.30
N PHE A 84 -7.44 10.16 7.03
CA PHE A 84 -7.86 10.58 5.70
C PHE A 84 -6.88 11.59 5.13
N MET A 85 -6.59 11.46 3.84
CA MET A 85 -5.74 12.40 3.13
C MET A 85 -6.18 12.55 1.67
N THR A 86 -6.05 13.75 1.14
CA THR A 86 -6.27 14.02 -0.29
C THR A 86 -4.94 14.00 -1.03
N ILE A 87 -4.99 13.68 -2.32
CA ILE A 87 -3.81 13.84 -3.18
C ILE A 87 -3.48 15.34 -3.26
N PRO A 88 -2.24 15.75 -2.97
CA PRO A 88 -1.84 17.15 -3.10
C PRO A 88 -2.15 17.69 -4.50
N GLY A 89 -2.76 18.89 -4.61
CA GLY A 89 -3.24 19.45 -5.88
C GLY A 89 -2.18 19.53 -6.98
N LYS A 90 -0.90 19.68 -6.63
CA LYS A 90 0.21 19.61 -7.59
C LYS A 90 0.34 18.22 -8.23
N LEU A 91 0.25 17.16 -7.44
CA LEU A 91 0.30 15.78 -7.93
C LEU A 91 -0.96 15.43 -8.71
N GLU A 92 -2.12 15.89 -8.25
CA GLU A 92 -3.38 15.74 -8.97
C GLU A 92 -3.35 16.41 -10.35
N GLN A 93 -2.87 17.64 -10.42
CA GLN A 93 -2.70 18.36 -11.70
C GLN A 93 -1.73 17.64 -12.65
N MET A 94 -0.66 17.07 -12.11
CA MET A 94 0.30 16.31 -12.89
C MET A 94 -0.34 15.06 -13.50
N LEU A 95 -1.18 14.35 -12.76
CA LEU A 95 -1.94 13.19 -13.25
C LEU A 95 -3.01 13.61 -14.28
N ARG A 96 -3.75 14.70 -14.03
CA ARG A 96 -4.78 15.20 -14.95
C ARG A 96 -4.21 15.69 -16.29
N ARG A 97 -3.02 16.31 -16.30
CA ARG A 97 -2.35 16.77 -17.54
C ARG A 97 -1.97 15.66 -18.49
N ARG A 98 -1.87 14.42 -17.98
CA ARG A 98 -1.45 13.24 -18.73
C ARG A 98 -2.59 12.55 -19.46
N ASP A 99 -3.80 13.13 -19.42
CA ASP A 99 -5.01 12.67 -20.14
C ASP A 99 -5.27 11.16 -19.99
N VAL A 100 -5.03 10.63 -18.80
CA VAL A 100 -5.24 9.21 -18.48
C VAL A 100 -6.73 8.95 -18.36
N LYS A 101 -7.39 8.66 -19.47
CA LYS A 101 -8.85 8.59 -19.60
C LYS A 101 -9.50 7.41 -18.90
N ARG A 102 -8.77 6.34 -18.66
CA ARG A 102 -9.35 5.06 -18.24
C ARG A 102 -9.41 4.86 -16.73
N PHE A 103 -8.48 5.43 -15.99
CA PHE A 103 -8.41 5.26 -14.54
C PHE A 103 -8.54 6.61 -13.84
N SER A 104 -9.21 6.62 -12.66
CA SER A 104 -9.21 7.81 -11.81
C SER A 104 -7.78 8.14 -11.36
N ALA A 105 -7.50 9.41 -11.06
CA ALA A 105 -6.20 9.81 -10.48
C ALA A 105 -5.82 8.98 -9.24
N LEU A 106 -6.82 8.49 -8.51
CA LEU A 106 -6.65 7.63 -7.34
C LEU A 106 -6.06 6.25 -7.67
N ALA A 107 -6.33 5.71 -8.86
CA ALA A 107 -5.70 4.43 -9.26
C ALA A 107 -4.16 4.53 -9.32
N TYR A 108 -3.64 5.74 -9.55
CA TYR A 108 -2.21 6.02 -9.57
C TYR A 108 -1.65 6.44 -8.21
N ALA A 109 -2.49 6.62 -7.18
CA ALA A 109 -2.04 7.02 -5.84
C ALA A 109 -0.98 6.06 -5.27
N ARG A 110 -1.07 4.76 -5.59
CA ARG A 110 -0.06 3.76 -5.21
C ARG A 110 1.34 4.05 -5.77
N LEU A 111 1.44 4.69 -6.93
CA LEU A 111 2.72 5.08 -7.54
C LEU A 111 3.30 6.34 -6.88
N LEU A 112 2.44 7.16 -6.26
CA LEU A 112 2.78 8.39 -5.57
C LEU A 112 3.08 8.17 -4.08
N ALA A 113 3.07 6.93 -3.60
CA ALA A 113 3.28 6.60 -2.21
C ALA A 113 4.59 7.20 -1.64
N PRO A 114 5.74 7.24 -2.36
CA PRO A 114 6.94 7.88 -1.85
C PRO A 114 6.77 9.37 -1.53
N SER A 115 6.02 10.12 -2.35
CA SER A 115 5.71 11.55 -2.15
C SER A 115 4.60 11.76 -1.12
N LEU A 116 3.60 10.89 -1.06
CA LEU A 116 2.50 10.96 -0.09
C LEU A 116 2.98 10.65 1.33
N PHE A 117 3.96 9.78 1.49
CA PHE A 117 4.48 9.29 2.76
C PHE A 117 5.98 9.57 2.94
N PRO A 118 6.44 10.84 2.92
CA PRO A 118 7.86 11.18 2.86
C PRO A 118 8.67 10.78 4.10
N ARG A 119 7.98 10.47 5.22
CA ARG A 119 8.61 10.07 6.50
C ARG A 119 8.44 8.59 6.84
N HIS A 120 7.82 7.82 5.95
CA HIS A 120 7.62 6.38 6.13
C HIS A 120 8.63 5.62 5.29
N SER A 121 9.16 4.53 5.83
CA SER A 121 10.10 3.65 5.11
C SER A 121 9.37 2.56 4.34
N ARG A 122 8.20 2.14 4.81
CA ARG A 122 7.44 1.03 4.24
C ARG A 122 5.94 1.26 4.39
N ILE A 123 5.16 0.76 3.43
CA ILE A 123 3.70 0.77 3.49
C ILE A 123 3.14 -0.44 2.73
N VAL A 124 2.03 -1.00 3.21
CA VAL A 124 1.23 -1.95 2.44
C VAL A 124 0.15 -1.17 1.68
N TYR A 125 0.02 -1.39 0.40
CA TYR A 125 -1.10 -0.90 -0.40
C TYR A 125 -2.12 -2.03 -0.60
N LEU A 126 -3.39 -1.73 -0.36
CA LEU A 126 -4.50 -2.63 -0.63
C LEU A 126 -5.58 -1.91 -1.44
N ASP A 127 -6.12 -2.58 -2.46
CA ASP A 127 -7.33 -2.10 -3.14
C ASP A 127 -8.53 -2.14 -2.16
N ALA A 128 -9.47 -1.22 -2.35
CA ALA A 128 -10.61 -1.02 -1.45
C ALA A 128 -11.64 -2.19 -1.45
N ASP A 129 -11.50 -3.14 -2.35
CA ASP A 129 -12.39 -4.31 -2.51
C ASP A 129 -11.73 -5.64 -2.10
N THR A 130 -10.75 -5.57 -1.21
CA THR A 130 -10.09 -6.75 -0.65
C THR A 130 -10.76 -7.23 0.63
N VAL A 131 -10.64 -8.52 0.94
CA VAL A 131 -11.07 -9.10 2.23
C VAL A 131 -9.88 -9.85 2.83
N LEU A 132 -9.53 -9.51 4.07
CA LEU A 132 -8.41 -10.12 4.76
C LEU A 132 -8.88 -11.28 5.63
N TYR A 133 -8.13 -12.38 5.59
CA TYR A 133 -8.32 -13.59 6.42
C TYR A 133 -7.14 -13.87 7.35
N ALA A 134 -6.12 -13.01 7.32
CA ALA A 134 -4.93 -13.08 8.15
C ALA A 134 -4.48 -11.66 8.52
N ASP A 135 -3.51 -11.55 9.42
CA ASP A 135 -2.96 -10.27 9.82
C ASP A 135 -2.13 -9.66 8.68
N VAL A 136 -2.44 -8.41 8.32
CA VAL A 136 -1.69 -7.65 7.31
C VAL A 136 -0.23 -7.40 7.72
N ALA A 137 0.09 -7.51 8.99
CA ALA A 137 1.46 -7.45 9.49
C ALA A 137 2.36 -8.50 8.86
N GLU A 138 1.83 -9.68 8.48
CA GLU A 138 2.59 -10.73 7.79
C GLU A 138 3.11 -10.24 6.43
N LEU A 139 2.28 -9.46 5.70
CA LEU A 139 2.71 -8.80 4.47
C LEU A 139 3.72 -7.68 4.74
N TYR A 140 3.40 -6.84 5.73
CA TYR A 140 4.26 -5.71 6.07
C TYR A 140 5.66 -6.15 6.48
N ASP A 141 5.79 -7.25 7.23
CA ASP A 141 7.06 -7.77 7.75
C ASP A 141 7.79 -8.67 6.72
N THR A 142 7.20 -8.93 5.53
CA THR A 142 7.84 -9.73 4.48
C THR A 142 9.17 -9.11 4.05
N ASP A 143 10.24 -9.93 4.05
CA ASP A 143 11.52 -9.51 3.50
C ASP A 143 11.44 -9.38 1.97
N LEU A 144 11.66 -8.18 1.47
CA LEU A 144 11.67 -7.89 0.03
C LEU A 144 13.01 -8.20 -0.65
N CYS A 145 14.00 -8.71 0.10
CA CYS A 145 15.33 -9.03 -0.42
C CYS A 145 15.97 -7.88 -1.22
N GLY A 146 15.77 -6.65 -0.77
CA GLY A 146 16.26 -5.43 -1.42
C GLY A 146 15.46 -4.95 -2.62
N ALA A 147 14.31 -5.58 -2.94
CA ALA A 147 13.41 -5.07 -3.97
C ALA A 147 12.58 -3.88 -3.44
N ALA A 148 12.28 -2.92 -4.31
CA ALA A 148 11.45 -1.76 -3.98
C ALA A 148 9.97 -2.12 -3.80
N VAL A 149 9.50 -3.22 -4.40
CA VAL A 149 8.09 -3.63 -4.40
C VAL A 149 7.98 -5.14 -4.23
N GLY A 150 7.16 -5.57 -3.27
CA GLY A 150 6.64 -6.92 -3.17
C GLY A 150 5.21 -6.99 -3.72
N ALA A 151 4.91 -8.00 -4.54
CA ALA A 151 3.60 -8.17 -5.14
C ALA A 151 3.28 -9.66 -5.34
N VAL A 152 1.98 -9.99 -5.42
CA VAL A 152 1.54 -11.32 -5.77
C VAL A 152 1.31 -11.43 -7.29
N ARG A 153 1.58 -12.59 -7.87
CA ARG A 153 1.29 -12.83 -9.29
C ARG A 153 -0.20 -12.74 -9.55
N ASP A 154 -0.58 -12.15 -10.69
CA ASP A 154 -1.98 -12.09 -11.10
C ASP A 154 -2.46 -13.47 -11.56
N THR A 155 -3.29 -14.11 -10.72
CA THR A 155 -3.81 -15.47 -11.01
C THR A 155 -4.77 -15.51 -12.18
N ALA A 156 -5.51 -14.42 -12.46
CA ALA A 156 -6.41 -14.36 -13.60
C ALA A 156 -5.62 -14.32 -14.92
N VAL A 157 -4.57 -13.51 -14.97
CA VAL A 157 -3.65 -13.46 -16.11
C VAL A 157 -2.94 -14.81 -16.28
N LEU A 158 -2.41 -15.40 -15.20
CA LEU A 158 -1.75 -16.71 -15.24
C LEU A 158 -2.68 -17.81 -15.74
N SER A 159 -3.93 -17.87 -15.25
CA SER A 159 -4.92 -18.85 -15.69
C SER A 159 -5.24 -18.70 -17.17
N SER A 160 -5.37 -17.47 -17.66
CA SER A 160 -5.58 -17.18 -19.08
C SER A 160 -4.41 -17.65 -19.94
N LEU A 161 -3.18 -17.49 -19.48
CA LEU A 161 -1.98 -17.95 -20.19
C LEU A 161 -1.91 -19.47 -20.29
N VAL A 162 -2.24 -20.15 -19.18
CA VAL A 162 -2.26 -21.64 -19.13
C VAL A 162 -3.39 -22.18 -20.00
N ALA A 163 -4.55 -21.53 -20.05
CA ALA A 163 -5.69 -21.91 -20.89
C ALA A 163 -5.46 -21.63 -22.38
N GLY A 164 -4.33 -21.08 -22.78
CA GLY A 164 -3.98 -20.81 -24.18
C GLY A 164 -4.67 -19.58 -24.77
N TYR A 165 -5.25 -18.71 -23.95
CA TYR A 165 -5.80 -17.43 -24.40
C TYR A 165 -4.72 -16.58 -25.06
N PRO A 166 -5.08 -15.76 -26.07
CA PRO A 166 -4.08 -15.13 -26.91
C PRO A 166 -3.18 -14.20 -26.09
N ARG A 167 -1.90 -14.56 -26.02
CA ARG A 167 -0.80 -13.76 -25.48
C ARG A 167 -0.68 -12.38 -26.15
N ARG A 168 -1.55 -12.09 -27.12
CA ARG A 168 -1.52 -10.86 -27.94
C ARG A 168 -1.70 -9.61 -27.10
N GLN A 169 -2.57 -9.62 -26.07
CA GLN A 169 -2.75 -8.47 -25.19
C GLN A 169 -1.52 -8.21 -24.34
N LEU A 170 -0.88 -9.26 -23.82
CA LEU A 170 0.35 -9.12 -23.03
C LEU A 170 1.57 -8.72 -23.87
N ARG A 171 1.58 -9.05 -25.17
CA ARG A 171 2.62 -8.54 -26.09
C ARG A 171 2.59 -7.03 -26.23
N LYS A 172 1.44 -6.37 -26.02
CA LYS A 172 1.34 -4.92 -26.00
C LYS A 172 2.15 -4.30 -24.85
N LEU A 173 2.43 -5.06 -23.79
CA LEU A 173 3.17 -4.61 -22.62
C LEU A 173 4.70 -4.82 -22.76
N GLN A 174 5.16 -5.44 -23.84
CA GLN A 174 6.61 -5.61 -24.09
C GLN A 174 7.37 -4.28 -24.14
N PRO A 175 6.84 -3.21 -24.78
CA PRO A 175 7.46 -1.89 -24.75
C PRO A 175 7.61 -1.31 -23.33
N LEU A 176 6.77 -1.75 -22.38
CA LEU A 176 6.84 -1.40 -20.97
C LEU A 176 7.84 -2.26 -20.17
N GLY A 177 8.62 -3.11 -20.84
CA GLY A 177 9.59 -4.00 -20.19
C GLY A 177 9.05 -5.36 -19.74
N LEU A 178 7.75 -5.64 -19.95
CA LEU A 178 7.19 -6.96 -19.64
C LEU A 178 7.48 -7.95 -20.79
N HIS A 179 8.61 -8.60 -20.74
CA HIS A 179 9.04 -9.58 -21.75
C HIS A 179 8.50 -10.99 -21.47
N ASP A 180 8.38 -11.35 -20.19
CA ASP A 180 7.78 -12.60 -19.75
C ASP A 180 6.43 -12.32 -19.06
N PRO A 181 5.30 -12.77 -19.68
CA PRO A 181 3.98 -12.53 -19.11
C PRO A 181 3.74 -13.23 -17.76
N PHE A 182 4.55 -14.25 -17.42
CA PHE A 182 4.48 -14.87 -16.09
C PHE A 182 5.00 -13.96 -14.96
N HIS A 183 5.65 -12.85 -15.29
CA HIS A 183 6.03 -11.81 -14.33
C HIS A 183 4.95 -10.75 -14.12
N TYR A 184 3.80 -10.88 -14.78
CA TYR A 184 2.67 -9.98 -14.51
C TYR A 184 2.14 -10.19 -13.10
N PHE A 185 1.98 -9.12 -12.36
CA PHE A 185 1.54 -9.16 -10.97
C PHE A 185 0.27 -8.34 -10.75
N ASN A 186 -0.48 -8.68 -9.72
CA ASN A 186 -1.64 -7.94 -9.27
C ASN A 186 -1.19 -6.67 -8.53
N SER A 187 -1.70 -5.52 -8.94
CA SER A 187 -1.34 -4.23 -8.33
C SER A 187 -2.25 -3.83 -7.17
N GLY A 188 -3.21 -4.64 -6.81
CA GLY A 188 -4.16 -4.39 -5.71
C GLY A 188 -3.66 -4.81 -4.33
N VAL A 189 -2.56 -5.58 -4.25
CA VAL A 189 -1.90 -5.98 -3.00
C VAL A 189 -0.40 -5.82 -3.18
N LEU A 190 0.17 -4.79 -2.55
CA LEU A 190 1.59 -4.45 -2.69
C LEU A 190 2.23 -4.19 -1.33
N VAL A 191 3.47 -4.58 -1.18
CA VAL A 191 4.36 -4.09 -0.11
C VAL A 191 5.35 -3.15 -0.76
N LEU A 192 5.37 -1.89 -0.34
CA LEU A 192 6.20 -0.84 -0.92
C LEU A 192 7.32 -0.48 0.06
N ASP A 193 8.56 -0.65 -0.34
CA ASP A 193 9.73 -0.10 0.34
C ASP A 193 9.94 1.33 -0.18
N LEU A 194 9.43 2.30 0.58
CA LEU A 194 9.41 3.70 0.16
C LEU A 194 10.80 4.33 0.16
N ASP A 195 11.71 3.85 1.01
CA ASP A 195 13.10 4.32 1.00
C ASP A 195 13.78 3.87 -0.29
N ARG A 196 13.64 2.60 -0.64
CA ARG A 196 14.17 2.06 -1.87
C ARG A 196 13.55 2.70 -3.11
N MET A 197 12.23 2.94 -3.10
CA MET A 197 11.55 3.64 -4.18
C MET A 197 12.09 5.06 -4.38
N ARG A 198 12.42 5.78 -3.30
CA ARG A 198 13.04 7.11 -3.37
C ARG A 198 14.48 7.05 -3.89
N GLU A 199 15.28 6.11 -3.41
CA GLU A 199 16.66 5.90 -3.86
C GLU A 199 16.75 5.62 -5.39
N GLU A 200 15.74 4.92 -5.92
CA GLU A 200 15.68 4.54 -7.33
C GLU A 200 14.92 5.53 -8.22
N ASP A 201 14.45 6.65 -7.67
CA ASP A 201 13.55 7.59 -8.37
C ASP A 201 12.33 6.90 -9.03
N ALA A 202 11.81 5.85 -8.36
CA ALA A 202 10.79 4.96 -8.92
C ALA A 202 9.52 5.73 -9.33
N GLU A 203 9.07 6.68 -8.50
CA GLU A 203 7.90 7.51 -8.81
C GLU A 203 8.08 8.28 -10.13
N VAL A 204 9.22 8.95 -10.31
CA VAL A 204 9.53 9.73 -11.50
C VAL A 204 9.57 8.84 -12.74
N ARG A 205 10.23 7.68 -12.63
CA ARG A 205 10.35 6.70 -13.72
C ARG A 205 8.99 6.12 -14.13
N LEU A 206 8.15 5.76 -13.15
CA LEU A 206 6.81 5.22 -13.39
C LEU A 206 5.90 6.25 -14.06
N LEU A 207 5.95 7.51 -13.60
CA LEU A 207 5.20 8.60 -14.21
C LEU A 207 5.66 8.90 -15.64
N HIS A 208 6.95 8.78 -15.93
CA HIS A 208 7.48 8.92 -17.28
C HIS A 208 6.99 7.80 -18.20
N VAL A 209 6.98 6.55 -17.73
CA VAL A 209 6.42 5.42 -18.48
C VAL A 209 4.94 5.65 -18.82
N ILE A 210 4.16 6.20 -17.88
CA ILE A 210 2.75 6.53 -18.13
C ILE A 210 2.64 7.61 -19.22
N GLU A 211 3.49 8.64 -19.21
CA GLU A 211 3.49 9.68 -20.24
C GLU A 211 3.83 9.15 -21.63
N GLU A 212 4.88 8.34 -21.72
CA GLU A 212 5.37 7.83 -23.01
C GLU A 212 4.45 6.76 -23.62
N HIS A 213 3.73 6.02 -22.78
CA HIS A 213 2.98 4.84 -23.21
C HIS A 213 1.48 4.91 -22.87
N ASN A 214 0.93 6.10 -22.73
CA ASN A 214 -0.48 6.31 -22.38
C ASN A 214 -1.44 5.53 -23.32
N GLU A 215 -1.14 5.48 -24.62
CA GLU A 215 -1.93 4.74 -25.60
C GLU A 215 -1.95 3.20 -25.38
N LEU A 216 -0.93 2.66 -24.71
CA LEU A 216 -0.85 1.22 -24.42
C LEU A 216 -1.61 0.86 -23.15
N LEU A 217 -1.93 1.84 -22.31
CA LEU A 217 -2.66 1.66 -21.04
C LEU A 217 -4.18 1.72 -21.24
N GLU A 218 -4.64 2.04 -22.44
CA GLU A 218 -6.04 1.98 -22.92
C GLU A 218 -6.40 0.55 -23.36
#